data_33718081896a226cc0554e252961f298
#
_entry.id   33718081896a226cc0554e252961f298
#
_cell.length_a   1.000
_cell.length_b   1.000
_cell.length_c   1.000
_cell.angle_alpha   90.00
_cell.angle_beta   90.00
_cell.angle_gamma   90.00
#
_symmetry.space_group_name_H-M   'P 1'
#
loop_
_entity.id
_entity.type
_entity.pdbx_description
1 polymer ?
#
loop_
_entity_poly.entity_id
_entity_poly.type
_entity_poly.pdbx_seq_one_letter_code
_entity_poly.pdbx_strand_id
1 'polypeptide(L)'
;VAIMVEPAPSIDRSHIRVKAMLVAPNAQGTAHAVSVNAATAENPGGYHRLIGGSVEVGETHIDAVRREVREELSATIQDLSYLGVVENIFHLDGDVGHEIVFVYTGRLDPEPAAEGATLTESDGAVVPVVWRSFDDAAEVLPLYPAGVMGLFAQR
;
A
#
# COMPACT_ATOMS: atom_id res chain seq x y z
N VAL A 1 -21.39 -26.36 -21.81
CA VAL A 1 -21.53 -25.36 -20.76
C VAL A 1 -20.35 -24.39 -20.91
N ALA A 2 -20.67 -23.14 -21.22
CA ALA A 2 -19.63 -22.10 -21.28
C ALA A 2 -19.18 -21.79 -19.85
N ILE A 3 -17.88 -21.96 -19.59
CA ILE A 3 -17.28 -21.52 -18.33
C ILE A 3 -17.14 -20.00 -18.43
N MET A 4 -17.89 -19.31 -17.61
CA MET A 4 -17.74 -17.85 -17.46
C MET A 4 -16.48 -17.62 -16.61
N VAL A 5 -15.40 -17.20 -17.27
CA VAL A 5 -14.22 -16.70 -16.59
C VAL A 5 -14.48 -15.23 -16.29
N GLU A 6 -14.52 -14.86 -15.01
CA GLU A 6 -14.60 -13.46 -14.64
C GLU A 6 -13.35 -12.73 -15.17
N PRO A 7 -13.52 -11.59 -15.84
CA PRO A 7 -12.37 -10.82 -16.28
C PRO A 7 -11.54 -10.39 -15.07
N ALA A 8 -10.22 -10.38 -15.24
CA ALA A 8 -9.33 -9.83 -14.22
C ALA A 8 -9.74 -8.40 -13.87
N PRO A 9 -9.59 -7.96 -12.59
CA PRO A 9 -9.87 -6.59 -12.21
C PRO A 9 -9.11 -5.63 -13.13
N SER A 10 -9.80 -4.66 -13.72
CA SER A 10 -9.20 -3.63 -14.55
C SER A 10 -9.04 -2.34 -13.75
N ILE A 11 -8.02 -1.54 -14.11
CA ILE A 11 -7.84 -0.22 -13.54
C ILE A 11 -8.93 0.70 -14.10
N ASP A 12 -9.58 1.46 -13.21
CA ASP A 12 -10.49 2.52 -13.61
C ASP A 12 -9.68 3.67 -14.22
N ARG A 13 -9.89 3.92 -15.50
CA ARG A 13 -9.23 4.98 -16.27
C ARG A 13 -10.04 6.25 -16.39
N SER A 14 -11.22 6.31 -15.76
CA SER A 14 -12.12 7.45 -15.87
C SER A 14 -11.63 8.69 -15.13
N HIS A 15 -10.71 8.51 -14.17
CA HIS A 15 -10.19 9.60 -13.34
C HIS A 15 -8.86 9.22 -12.68
N ILE A 16 -8.13 10.25 -12.26
CA ILE A 16 -6.95 10.09 -11.41
C ILE A 16 -7.44 9.78 -9.99
N ARG A 17 -6.94 8.72 -9.39
CA ARG A 17 -7.37 8.26 -8.07
C ARG A 17 -6.52 8.90 -6.99
N VAL A 18 -7.16 9.30 -5.90
CA VAL A 18 -6.46 9.85 -4.73
C VAL A 18 -6.35 8.78 -3.66
N LYS A 19 -5.13 8.57 -3.17
CA LYS A 19 -4.80 7.56 -2.15
C LYS A 19 -4.17 8.21 -0.93
N ALA A 20 -4.32 7.56 0.22
CA ALA A 20 -3.59 7.89 1.44
C ALA A 20 -2.94 6.61 1.95
N MET A 21 -1.63 6.64 2.14
CA MET A 21 -0.85 5.45 2.48
C MET A 21 0.15 5.73 3.59
N LEU A 22 0.56 4.66 4.26
CA LEU A 22 1.38 4.69 5.46
C LEU A 22 2.70 3.94 5.25
N VAL A 23 3.81 4.60 5.54
CA VAL A 23 5.08 3.94 5.84
C VAL A 23 5.06 3.61 7.33
N ALA A 24 4.97 2.34 7.67
CA ALA A 24 4.77 1.85 9.04
C ALA A 24 6.01 1.13 9.56
N PRO A 25 6.99 1.86 10.15
CA PRO A 25 8.21 1.25 10.66
C PRO A 25 7.93 0.28 11.82
N ASN A 26 8.79 -0.74 11.94
CA ASN A 26 8.83 -1.56 13.15
C ASN A 26 9.48 -0.79 14.32
N ALA A 27 9.40 -1.36 15.53
CA ALA A 27 9.94 -0.71 16.72
C ALA A 27 11.46 -0.43 16.62
N GLN A 28 12.19 -1.25 15.89
CA GLN A 28 13.64 -1.09 15.69
C GLN A 28 14.01 -0.09 14.60
N GLY A 29 13.06 0.34 13.77
CA GLY A 29 13.32 1.24 12.64
C GLY A 29 14.13 0.60 11.50
N THR A 30 14.12 -0.72 11.38
CA THR A 30 14.88 -1.47 10.38
C THR A 30 14.05 -1.94 9.19
N ALA A 31 12.73 -1.99 9.36
CA ALA A 31 11.79 -2.46 8.34
C ALA A 31 10.46 -1.74 8.48
N HIS A 32 9.64 -1.84 7.45
CA HIS A 32 8.27 -1.30 7.47
C HIS A 32 7.27 -2.33 6.93
N ALA A 33 6.02 -2.22 7.37
CA ALA A 33 4.97 -3.15 6.99
C ALA A 33 4.48 -2.86 5.57
N VAL A 34 4.41 -3.89 4.73
CA VAL A 34 3.92 -3.79 3.35
C VAL A 34 3.03 -4.98 3.02
N SER A 35 2.10 -4.80 2.08
CA SER A 35 1.33 -5.91 1.53
C SER A 35 2.11 -6.60 0.42
N VAL A 36 1.91 -7.93 0.30
CA VAL A 36 2.48 -8.74 -0.78
C VAL A 36 1.39 -8.97 -1.83
N ASN A 37 1.63 -8.52 -3.04
CA ASN A 37 0.66 -8.56 -4.13
C ASN A 37 1.09 -9.56 -5.19
N ALA A 38 0.10 -10.17 -5.84
CA ALA A 38 0.30 -11.23 -6.82
C ALA A 38 1.05 -10.75 -8.07
N ALA A 39 1.66 -11.70 -8.78
CA ALA A 39 2.36 -11.45 -10.04
C ALA A 39 1.45 -10.75 -11.07
N THR A 40 2.05 -9.82 -11.80
CA THR A 40 1.46 -9.14 -12.95
C THR A 40 2.40 -9.27 -14.14
N ALA A 41 1.95 -8.83 -15.32
CA ALA A 41 2.82 -8.84 -16.51
C ALA A 41 4.10 -8.02 -16.29
N GLU A 42 3.98 -6.87 -15.60
CA GLU A 42 5.11 -5.98 -15.32
C GLU A 42 5.97 -6.46 -14.15
N ASN A 43 5.39 -7.19 -13.22
CA ASN A 43 6.06 -7.71 -12.02
C ASN A 43 5.79 -9.21 -11.86
N PRO A 44 6.46 -10.06 -12.64
CA PRO A 44 6.18 -11.51 -12.64
C PRO A 44 6.47 -12.20 -11.31
N GLY A 45 7.27 -11.59 -10.44
CA GLY A 45 7.50 -12.09 -9.06
C GLY A 45 6.54 -11.53 -8.03
N GLY A 46 5.61 -10.67 -8.42
CA GLY A 46 4.77 -9.92 -7.50
C GLY A 46 5.41 -8.60 -7.08
N TYR A 47 4.79 -7.90 -6.15
CA TYR A 47 5.30 -6.61 -5.67
C TYR A 47 4.80 -6.31 -4.26
N HIS A 48 5.52 -5.43 -3.58
CA HIS A 48 5.12 -4.86 -2.30
C HIS A 48 4.38 -3.53 -2.49
N ARG A 49 3.41 -3.27 -1.63
CA ARG A 49 2.66 -2.03 -1.62
C ARG A 49 2.52 -1.51 -0.19
N LEU A 50 2.56 -0.19 -0.02
CA LEU A 50 2.28 0.42 1.27
C LEU A 50 0.85 0.10 1.73
N ILE A 51 0.64 0.13 3.04
CA ILE A 51 -0.69 -0.01 3.64
C ILE A 51 -1.47 1.28 3.40
N GLY A 52 -2.74 1.15 3.03
CA GLY A 52 -3.62 2.30 2.81
C GLY A 52 -4.60 2.05 1.67
N GLY A 53 -5.26 3.11 1.23
CA GLY A 53 -6.28 2.99 0.20
C GLY A 53 -6.83 4.32 -0.27
N SER A 54 -8.02 4.28 -0.86
CA SER A 54 -8.63 5.45 -1.51
C SER A 54 -9.15 6.47 -0.50
N VAL A 55 -8.92 7.74 -0.83
CA VAL A 55 -9.60 8.86 -0.17
C VAL A 55 -11.00 8.97 -0.77
N GLU A 56 -12.02 8.99 0.06
CA GLU A 56 -13.41 9.11 -0.37
C GLU A 56 -13.82 10.58 -0.47
N VAL A 57 -14.82 10.86 -1.30
CA VAL A 57 -15.36 12.22 -1.43
C VAL A 57 -15.86 12.71 -0.06
N GLY A 58 -15.40 13.89 0.34
CA GLY A 58 -15.74 14.48 1.63
C GLY A 58 -14.86 14.03 2.79
N GLU A 59 -13.91 13.15 2.54
CA GLU A 59 -12.95 12.64 3.54
C GLU A 59 -11.60 13.33 3.37
N THR A 60 -10.96 13.75 4.46
CA THR A 60 -9.58 14.22 4.40
C THR A 60 -8.62 13.04 4.22
N HIS A 61 -7.44 13.27 3.65
CA HIS A 61 -6.48 12.19 3.47
C HIS A 61 -5.94 11.65 4.81
N ILE A 62 -5.88 12.46 5.85
CA ILE A 62 -5.51 11.98 7.19
C ILE A 62 -6.58 11.04 7.77
N ASP A 63 -7.85 11.37 7.60
CA ASP A 63 -8.94 10.50 8.03
C ASP A 63 -8.98 9.21 7.20
N ALA A 64 -8.68 9.31 5.91
CA ALA A 64 -8.61 8.16 5.01
C ALA A 64 -7.55 7.15 5.44
N VAL A 65 -6.33 7.59 5.74
CA VAL A 65 -5.26 6.67 6.15
C VAL A 65 -5.59 5.97 7.47
N ARG A 66 -6.20 6.70 8.43
CA ARG A 66 -6.65 6.11 9.70
C ARG A 66 -7.76 5.08 9.48
N ARG A 67 -8.74 5.39 8.64
CA ARG A 67 -9.85 4.49 8.32
C ARG A 67 -9.35 3.23 7.63
N GLU A 68 -8.50 3.36 6.61
CA GLU A 68 -7.96 2.23 5.85
C GLU A 68 -7.16 1.28 6.74
N VAL A 69 -6.32 1.80 7.62
CA VAL A 69 -5.55 0.98 8.57
C VAL A 69 -6.49 0.23 9.53
N ARG A 70 -7.55 0.88 9.99
CA ARG A 70 -8.55 0.24 10.86
C ARG A 70 -9.29 -0.87 10.12
N GLU A 71 -9.73 -0.61 8.89
CA GLU A 71 -10.47 -1.58 8.09
C GLU A 71 -9.61 -2.77 7.68
N GLU A 72 -8.38 -2.52 7.24
CA GLU A 72 -7.51 -3.56 6.71
C GLU A 72 -6.83 -4.39 7.81
N LEU A 73 -6.39 -3.75 8.89
CA LEU A 73 -5.53 -4.36 9.91
C LEU A 73 -6.13 -4.38 11.31
N SER A 74 -7.32 -3.82 11.50
CA SER A 74 -7.91 -3.62 12.84
C SER A 74 -6.95 -2.93 13.81
N ALA A 75 -6.20 -1.96 13.30
CA ALA A 75 -5.16 -1.24 14.03
C ALA A 75 -5.41 0.25 14.05
N THR A 76 -4.78 0.93 15.01
CA THR A 76 -4.66 2.38 15.06
C THR A 76 -3.23 2.79 14.68
N ILE A 77 -3.02 4.07 14.43
CA ILE A 77 -1.71 4.62 14.08
C ILE A 77 -1.24 5.51 15.22
N GLN A 78 -0.05 5.21 15.75
CA GLN A 78 0.61 6.03 16.77
C GLN A 78 1.63 6.96 16.11
N ASP A 79 1.73 8.19 16.63
CA ASP A 79 2.69 9.20 16.16
C ASP A 79 2.60 9.46 14.65
N LEU A 80 1.37 9.60 14.15
CA LEU A 80 1.10 9.86 12.73
C LEU A 80 1.70 11.20 12.29
N SER A 81 2.51 11.16 11.24
CA SER A 81 3.18 12.32 10.67
C SER A 81 3.09 12.33 9.15
N TYR A 82 2.80 13.48 8.56
CA TYR A 82 2.72 13.64 7.11
C TYR A 82 4.11 13.72 6.49
N LEU A 83 4.36 12.95 5.43
CA LEU A 83 5.64 12.97 4.69
C LEU A 83 5.59 13.79 3.42
N GLY A 84 4.50 13.73 2.68
CA GLY A 84 4.38 14.42 1.40
C GLY A 84 3.47 13.68 0.43
N VAL A 85 3.53 14.08 -0.83
CA VAL A 85 2.70 13.53 -1.91
C VAL A 85 3.58 12.95 -3.01
N VAL A 86 3.13 11.82 -3.56
CA VAL A 86 3.78 11.16 -4.72
C VAL A 86 2.74 11.01 -5.81
N GLU A 87 3.10 11.38 -7.03
CA GLU A 87 2.33 11.03 -8.22
C GLU A 87 2.81 9.66 -8.70
N ASN A 88 1.88 8.70 -8.76
CA ASN A 88 2.17 7.33 -9.13
C ASN A 88 1.45 6.96 -10.42
N ILE A 89 2.20 6.86 -11.51
CA ILE A 89 1.71 6.36 -12.79
C ILE A 89 2.34 4.98 -12.99
N PHE A 90 1.51 3.97 -13.14
CA PHE A 90 1.98 2.59 -13.21
C PHE A 90 1.20 1.81 -14.28
N HIS A 91 1.73 0.65 -14.64
CA HIS A 91 1.07 -0.29 -15.53
C HIS A 91 0.73 -1.56 -14.77
N LEU A 92 -0.49 -2.06 -14.99
CA LEU A 92 -0.97 -3.31 -14.43
C LEU A 92 -1.62 -4.11 -15.55
N ASP A 93 -0.95 -5.20 -15.97
CA ASP A 93 -1.38 -6.06 -17.07
C ASP A 93 -1.75 -5.27 -18.35
N GLY A 94 -0.94 -4.27 -18.66
CA GLY A 94 -1.09 -3.39 -19.81
C GLY A 94 -2.00 -2.17 -19.60
N ASP A 95 -2.76 -2.12 -18.52
CA ASP A 95 -3.58 -0.96 -18.17
C ASP A 95 -2.76 0.10 -17.44
N VAL A 96 -3.07 1.38 -17.68
CA VAL A 96 -2.42 2.50 -16.99
C VAL A 96 -3.23 2.87 -15.75
N GLY A 97 -2.58 2.87 -14.59
CA GLY A 97 -3.09 3.46 -13.36
C GLY A 97 -2.44 4.80 -13.10
N HIS A 98 -3.22 5.76 -12.56
CA HIS A 98 -2.73 7.08 -12.21
C HIS A 98 -3.28 7.47 -10.83
N GLU A 99 -2.38 7.67 -9.88
CA GLU A 99 -2.75 7.97 -8.49
C GLU A 99 -1.97 9.16 -7.97
N ILE A 100 -2.64 9.98 -7.16
CA ILE A 100 -2.00 10.96 -6.29
C ILE A 100 -2.03 10.37 -4.89
N VAL A 101 -0.86 10.13 -4.30
CA VAL A 101 -0.72 9.40 -3.04
C VAL A 101 -0.20 10.33 -1.96
N PHE A 102 -1.05 10.61 -0.97
CA PHE A 102 -0.65 11.29 0.25
C PHE A 102 0.02 10.28 1.18
N VAL A 103 1.28 10.51 1.54
CA VAL A 103 2.09 9.56 2.30
C VAL A 103 2.30 10.06 3.71
N TYR A 104 2.02 9.18 4.66
CA TYR A 104 2.21 9.36 6.09
C TYR A 104 3.22 8.36 6.62
N THR A 105 3.76 8.60 7.80
CA THR A 105 4.46 7.61 8.60
C THR A 105 3.85 7.54 10.00
N GLY A 106 3.94 6.38 10.61
CA GLY A 106 3.45 6.13 11.97
C GLY A 106 3.55 4.67 12.32
N ARG A 107 3.45 4.37 13.62
CA ARG A 107 3.52 2.99 14.11
C ARG A 107 2.14 2.38 14.20
N LEU A 108 2.01 1.15 13.75
CA LEU A 108 0.77 0.37 13.88
C LEU A 108 0.61 -0.13 15.33
N ASP A 109 -0.61 -0.02 15.85
CA ASP A 109 -0.98 -0.53 17.17
C ASP A 109 -2.30 -1.33 17.07
N PRO A 110 -2.29 -2.68 17.21
CA PRO A 110 -1.12 -3.52 17.50
C PRO A 110 -0.14 -3.59 16.34
N GLU A 111 1.15 -3.72 16.67
CA GLU A 111 2.19 -3.93 15.68
C GLU A 111 2.05 -5.34 15.08
N PRO A 112 2.16 -5.51 13.74
CA PRO A 112 2.20 -6.84 13.16
C PRO A 112 3.32 -7.69 13.76
N ALA A 113 3.06 -9.00 13.91
CA ALA A 113 4.05 -9.93 14.41
C ALA A 113 5.31 -9.96 13.53
N ALA A 114 6.45 -10.34 14.11
CA ALA A 114 7.73 -10.40 13.39
C ALA A 114 7.68 -11.33 12.16
N GLU A 115 6.90 -12.41 12.24
CA GLU A 115 6.66 -13.35 11.14
C GLU A 115 5.67 -12.84 10.10
N GLY A 116 5.03 -11.69 10.34
CA GLY A 116 4.05 -11.09 9.44
C GLY A 116 2.62 -11.18 9.94
N ALA A 117 1.70 -10.70 9.12
CA ALA A 117 0.27 -10.65 9.39
C ALA A 117 -0.51 -10.82 8.07
N THR A 118 -1.81 -10.55 8.11
CA THR A 118 -2.64 -10.43 6.91
C THR A 118 -3.45 -9.14 7.00
N LEU A 119 -3.82 -8.60 5.84
CA LEU A 119 -4.82 -7.53 5.74
C LEU A 119 -6.00 -8.00 4.91
N THR A 120 -7.14 -7.37 5.13
CA THR A 120 -8.36 -7.63 4.34
C THR A 120 -8.65 -6.41 3.47
N GLU A 121 -8.64 -6.63 2.15
CA GLU A 121 -8.97 -5.61 1.17
C GLU A 121 -10.47 -5.28 1.20
N SER A 122 -10.87 -4.17 0.59
CA SER A 122 -12.27 -3.74 0.53
C SER A 122 -13.19 -4.73 -0.19
N ASP A 123 -12.66 -5.54 -1.11
CA ASP A 123 -13.38 -6.61 -1.80
C ASP A 123 -13.44 -7.93 -1.02
N GLY A 124 -12.88 -7.96 0.19
CA GLY A 124 -12.81 -9.15 1.05
C GLY A 124 -11.60 -10.04 0.81
N ALA A 125 -10.75 -9.74 -0.17
CA ALA A 125 -9.52 -10.51 -0.41
C ALA A 125 -8.57 -10.36 0.77
N VAL A 126 -7.94 -11.46 1.17
CA VAL A 126 -6.94 -11.50 2.25
C VAL A 126 -5.56 -11.54 1.63
N VAL A 127 -4.71 -10.60 2.03
CA VAL A 127 -3.39 -10.37 1.46
C VAL A 127 -2.34 -10.46 2.55
N PRO A 128 -1.19 -11.14 2.32
CA PRO A 128 -0.12 -11.18 3.30
C PRO A 128 0.48 -9.79 3.56
N VAL A 129 0.85 -9.54 4.82
CA VAL A 129 1.63 -8.38 5.24
C VAL A 129 2.97 -8.88 5.76
N VAL A 130 4.03 -8.31 5.25
CA VAL A 130 5.40 -8.66 5.64
C VAL A 130 6.18 -7.41 6.05
N TRP A 131 7.28 -7.63 6.74
CA TRP A 131 8.25 -6.58 7.06
C TRP A 131 9.25 -6.47 5.92
N ARG A 132 9.22 -5.35 5.22
CA ARG A 132 10.18 -5.01 4.17
C ARG A 132 11.34 -4.23 4.78
N SER A 133 12.58 -4.63 4.48
CA SER A 133 13.76 -3.86 4.89
C SER A 133 13.69 -2.43 4.35
N PHE A 134 14.15 -1.45 5.13
CA PHE A 134 14.39 -0.10 4.62
C PHE A 134 15.56 -0.03 3.64
N ASP A 135 16.41 -1.05 3.64
CA ASP A 135 17.45 -1.21 2.61
C ASP A 135 16.84 -1.91 1.39
N ASP A 136 16.47 -1.14 0.37
CA ASP A 136 15.87 -1.67 -0.85
C ASP A 136 16.78 -2.67 -1.57
N ALA A 137 18.11 -2.56 -1.40
CA ALA A 137 19.07 -3.51 -1.99
C ALA A 137 18.95 -4.92 -1.37
N ALA A 138 18.40 -5.03 -0.16
CA ALA A 138 18.12 -6.32 0.48
C ALA A 138 16.83 -6.97 0.00
N GLU A 139 16.03 -6.28 -0.81
CA GLU A 139 14.70 -6.71 -1.23
C GLU A 139 14.69 -7.10 -2.70
N VAL A 140 13.96 -8.19 -3.01
CA VAL A 140 13.82 -8.70 -4.39
C VAL A 140 12.65 -8.04 -5.11
N LEU A 141 11.53 -7.83 -4.39
CA LEU A 141 10.31 -7.28 -4.97
C LEU A 141 10.33 -5.74 -4.98
N PRO A 142 9.80 -5.11 -6.03
CA PRO A 142 9.66 -3.66 -6.05
C PRO A 142 8.60 -3.17 -5.05
N LEU A 143 8.75 -1.92 -4.63
CA LEU A 143 7.80 -1.24 -3.76
C LEU A 143 7.01 -0.20 -4.53
N TYR A 144 5.70 -0.20 -4.35
CA TYR A 144 4.79 0.82 -4.86
C TYR A 144 4.09 1.58 -3.73
N PRO A 145 3.82 2.86 -3.88
CA PRO A 145 4.14 3.69 -5.05
C PRO A 145 5.63 3.94 -5.21
N ALA A 146 6.09 4.06 -6.46
CA ALA A 146 7.49 4.35 -6.75
C ALA A 146 7.90 5.71 -6.18
N GLY A 147 9.12 5.82 -5.68
CA GLY A 147 9.66 7.07 -5.14
C GLY A 147 9.28 7.37 -3.69
N VAL A 148 8.45 6.56 -3.05
CA VAL A 148 7.98 6.81 -1.68
C VAL A 148 9.11 6.83 -0.65
N MET A 149 10.15 6.02 -0.83
CA MET A 149 11.29 5.99 0.11
C MET A 149 12.09 7.29 0.07
N GLY A 150 12.08 8.02 -1.03
CA GLY A 150 12.68 9.34 -1.11
C GLY A 150 12.02 10.35 -0.16
N LEU A 151 10.70 10.31 -0.03
CA LEU A 151 9.98 11.12 0.95
C LEU A 151 10.36 10.75 2.38
N PHE A 152 10.42 9.46 2.68
CA PHE A 152 10.77 8.98 4.01
C PHE A 152 12.20 9.39 4.40
N ALA A 153 13.15 9.35 3.48
CA ALA A 153 14.53 9.74 3.71
C ALA A 153 14.71 11.25 3.98
N GLN A 154 13.77 12.09 3.53
CA GLN A 154 13.83 13.55 3.70
C GLN A 154 13.19 14.05 5.01
N ARG A 155 12.61 13.18 5.80
CA ARG A 155 11.93 13.58 7.05
C ARG A 155 12.90 14.06 8.12
#